data_7b6827553f725822e5e4add0e9bf176a
#
_entry.id   7b6827553f725822e5e4add0e9bf176a
#
_cell.length_a   1.000
_cell.length_b   1.000
_cell.length_c   1.000
_cell.angle_alpha   90.00
_cell.angle_beta   90.00
_cell.angle_gamma   90.00
#
_symmetry.space_group_name_H-M   'P 1'
#
loop_
_entity.id
_entity.type
_entity.pdbx_description
1 polymer ?
#
loop_
_entity_poly.entity_id
_entity_poly.type
_entity_poly.pdbx_seq_one_letter_code
_entity_poly.pdbx_strand_id
1 'polypeptide(L)'
;MNEARRFPNLFGLRGRMVLFFSLGAFAAALVLSIVTFASTRSYLLSQRSEVAKRQAFNNAQLVRTLYADNPADVDQLIANIRSERGGYAVLHLDASDTESEYFYAQEPLRFTQSNLPQDLVTKTLQGGTGRQRFTFDSNPYEAIGVSIPSINAQYFEAFPLTDVATTLGTIQTTLLIGVILITVAAAFLGSTTSKNVLRPLLRVTGAADEIATGGLDTRLEIEKDPDLEKLVTSFNDMADAVQQRIEREQRFASDVSHELRSPVTALGAAVDVLVSKREDFSERNKEAIDILASQVKRFDRTVVDLLELSRLDAGAGEDNVDSVHLVDLVTRIMSRHSFDQVDFVQTIPMLKDSSDLDDSVTIDRRRVERILLNLLENARDHGGGATRVVLSCVDAYFVLSVEDSGQGIALSERSRIFERFARGTAARLSTGSGLGLAIVQEHARSLGGNAHVENSSTGGAKFVVTIKRTVPTWE
;
A
#
# COMPACT_ATOMS: atom_id res chain seq x y z
N MET A 1 5.63 11.64 -22.93
CA MET A 1 5.36 12.91 -22.23
C MET A 1 3.97 12.80 -21.64
N ASN A 2 3.85 12.29 -20.45
CA ASN A 2 2.67 12.40 -19.57
C ASN A 2 3.10 11.93 -18.17
N GLU A 3 3.72 12.82 -17.42
CA GLU A 3 3.94 12.66 -15.98
C GLU A 3 2.59 12.88 -15.28
N ALA A 4 1.84 11.80 -15.09
CA ALA A 4 0.75 11.79 -14.13
C ALA A 4 1.37 12.02 -12.74
N ARG A 5 1.16 13.21 -12.16
CA ARG A 5 1.51 13.57 -10.80
C ARG A 5 0.99 12.48 -9.85
N ARG A 6 1.89 11.60 -9.41
CA ARG A 6 1.63 10.68 -8.29
C ARG A 6 1.52 11.54 -7.04
N PHE A 7 0.30 11.81 -6.59
CA PHE A 7 0.09 12.29 -5.23
C PHE A 7 0.72 11.27 -4.27
N PRO A 8 1.49 11.73 -3.27
CA PRO A 8 2.06 10.81 -2.29
C PRO A 8 0.91 10.06 -1.62
N ASN A 9 0.98 8.71 -1.64
CA ASN A 9 0.00 7.83 -1.01
C ASN A 9 0.15 7.93 0.53
N LEU A 10 -0.31 9.03 1.12
CA LEU A 10 -0.31 9.27 2.57
C LEU A 10 -1.25 8.32 3.33
N PHE A 11 -2.18 7.65 2.63
CA PHE A 11 -3.11 6.70 3.24
C PHE A 11 -3.23 5.45 2.35
N GLY A 12 -3.05 4.27 2.95
CA GLY A 12 -3.40 3.02 2.30
C GLY A 12 -4.90 2.97 1.92
N LEU A 13 -5.32 1.94 1.20
CA LEU A 13 -6.70 1.77 0.71
C LEU A 13 -7.76 1.95 1.82
N ARG A 14 -7.43 1.50 3.03
CA ARG A 14 -8.26 1.63 4.22
C ARG A 14 -8.50 3.09 4.62
N GLY A 15 -7.46 3.91 4.66
CA GLY A 15 -7.58 5.33 4.99
C GLY A 15 -8.38 6.10 3.94
N ARG A 16 -8.23 5.73 2.67
CA ARG A 16 -9.02 6.31 1.57
C ARG A 16 -10.52 6.00 1.69
N MET A 17 -10.90 4.78 2.07
CA MET A 17 -12.30 4.42 2.30
C MET A 17 -12.89 5.22 3.46
N VAL A 18 -12.22 5.28 4.61
CA VAL A 18 -12.68 6.07 5.76
C VAL A 18 -12.84 7.54 5.38
N LEU A 19 -11.86 8.12 4.67
CA LEU A 19 -11.92 9.50 4.20
C LEU A 19 -13.11 9.73 3.26
N PHE A 20 -13.35 8.83 2.32
CA PHE A 20 -14.45 8.94 1.36
C PHE A 20 -15.82 8.91 2.05
N PHE A 21 -16.04 7.95 2.97
CA PHE A 21 -17.29 7.86 3.73
C PHE A 21 -17.49 9.08 4.64
N SER A 22 -16.46 9.51 5.37
CA SER A 22 -16.56 10.66 6.28
C SER A 22 -16.76 11.97 5.52
N LEU A 23 -16.07 12.20 4.40
CA LEU A 23 -16.21 13.41 3.59
C LEU A 23 -17.58 13.46 2.90
N GLY A 24 -18.05 12.33 2.37
CA GLY A 24 -19.38 12.24 1.76
C GLY A 24 -20.50 12.52 2.77
N ALA A 25 -20.42 11.92 3.96
CA ALA A 25 -21.37 12.15 5.03
C ALA A 25 -21.33 13.60 5.55
N PHE A 26 -20.13 14.17 5.72
CA PHE A 26 -19.94 15.56 6.10
C PHE A 26 -20.56 16.51 5.07
N ALA A 27 -20.29 16.32 3.78
CA ALA A 27 -20.85 17.16 2.72
C ALA A 27 -22.38 17.09 2.68
N ALA A 28 -22.95 15.89 2.76
CA ALA A 28 -24.41 15.71 2.78
C ALA A 28 -25.05 16.36 4.02
N ALA A 29 -24.49 16.13 5.21
CA ALA A 29 -24.98 16.71 6.45
C ALA A 29 -24.86 18.25 6.47
N LEU A 30 -23.76 18.78 5.93
CA LEU A 30 -23.54 20.23 5.82
C LEU A 30 -24.58 20.88 4.90
N VAL A 31 -24.80 20.31 3.71
CA VAL A 31 -25.80 20.81 2.76
C VAL A 31 -27.20 20.79 3.40
N LEU A 32 -27.58 19.69 4.03
CA LEU A 32 -28.86 19.56 4.73
C LEU A 32 -28.98 20.60 5.85
N SER A 33 -27.94 20.82 6.64
CA SER A 33 -27.90 21.81 7.72
C SER A 33 -28.07 23.23 7.18
N ILE A 34 -27.40 23.59 6.10
CA ILE A 34 -27.51 24.92 5.47
C ILE A 34 -28.93 25.14 4.95
N VAL A 35 -29.50 24.16 4.25
CA VAL A 35 -30.87 24.28 3.70
C VAL A 35 -31.91 24.40 4.83
N THR A 36 -31.79 23.55 5.85
CA THR A 36 -32.67 23.56 7.01
C THR A 36 -32.59 24.90 7.76
N PHE A 37 -31.38 25.38 8.04
CA PHE A 37 -31.17 26.66 8.71
C PHE A 37 -31.73 27.84 7.91
N ALA A 38 -31.42 27.91 6.61
CA ALA A 38 -31.90 28.97 5.73
C ALA A 38 -33.43 28.99 5.62
N SER A 39 -34.05 27.82 5.45
CA SER A 39 -35.48 27.66 5.40
C SER A 39 -36.16 28.08 6.71
N THR A 40 -35.65 27.56 7.85
CA THR A 40 -36.20 27.90 9.18
C THR A 40 -36.03 29.38 9.50
N ARG A 41 -34.87 29.95 9.20
CA ARG A 41 -34.62 31.40 9.38
C ARG A 41 -35.60 32.23 8.58
N SER A 42 -35.82 31.91 7.30
CA SER A 42 -36.76 32.62 6.44
C SER A 42 -38.19 32.51 6.97
N TYR A 43 -38.58 31.31 7.38
CA TYR A 43 -39.93 31.06 7.93
C TYR A 43 -40.18 31.85 9.22
N LEU A 44 -39.29 31.74 10.24
CA LEU A 44 -39.45 32.40 11.52
C LEU A 44 -39.47 33.93 11.39
N LEU A 45 -38.54 34.49 10.58
CA LEU A 45 -38.50 35.93 10.34
C LEU A 45 -39.72 36.42 9.58
N SER A 46 -40.24 35.66 8.62
CA SER A 46 -41.45 36.00 7.87
C SER A 46 -42.70 35.96 8.78
N GLN A 47 -42.86 34.91 9.56
CA GLN A 47 -43.96 34.77 10.52
C GLN A 47 -43.94 35.91 11.55
N ARG A 48 -42.75 36.21 12.11
CA ARG A 48 -42.59 37.28 13.09
C ARG A 48 -42.95 38.63 12.51
N SER A 49 -42.49 38.92 11.29
CA SER A 49 -42.80 40.16 10.57
C SER A 49 -44.30 40.35 10.32
N GLU A 50 -45.02 39.28 9.97
CA GLU A 50 -46.47 39.38 9.77
C GLU A 50 -47.25 39.64 11.07
N VAL A 51 -46.81 39.06 12.19
CA VAL A 51 -47.39 39.34 13.51
C VAL A 51 -47.10 40.78 13.93
N ALA A 52 -45.87 41.24 13.81
CA ALA A 52 -45.44 42.60 14.11
C ALA A 52 -46.22 43.62 13.27
N LYS A 53 -46.40 43.36 11.96
CA LYS A 53 -47.16 44.20 11.05
C LYS A 53 -48.63 44.36 11.49
N ARG A 54 -49.29 43.22 11.79
CA ARG A 54 -50.70 43.28 12.27
C ARG A 54 -50.81 44.08 13.56
N GLN A 55 -49.88 43.89 14.50
CA GLN A 55 -49.89 44.60 15.75
C GLN A 55 -49.67 46.11 15.55
N ALA A 56 -48.68 46.52 14.75
CA ALA A 56 -48.43 47.94 14.45
C ALA A 56 -49.65 48.63 13.79
N PHE A 57 -50.31 47.92 12.84
CA PHE A 57 -51.55 48.48 12.21
C PHE A 57 -52.67 48.59 13.22
N ASN A 58 -52.89 47.62 14.10
CA ASN A 58 -53.92 47.66 15.13
C ASN A 58 -53.63 48.81 16.12
N ASN A 59 -52.37 48.97 16.53
CA ASN A 59 -51.97 50.06 17.44
C ASN A 59 -52.09 51.43 16.77
N ALA A 60 -51.74 51.58 15.47
CA ALA A 60 -51.91 52.77 14.69
C ALA A 60 -53.44 53.14 14.55
N GLN A 61 -54.27 52.14 14.38
CA GLN A 61 -55.77 52.36 14.35
C GLN A 61 -56.27 52.78 15.74
N LEU A 62 -55.76 52.20 16.82
CA LEU A 62 -56.11 52.62 18.18
C LEU A 62 -55.67 54.05 18.43
N VAL A 63 -54.43 54.43 18.03
CA VAL A 63 -53.98 55.85 18.11
C VAL A 63 -54.90 56.78 17.38
N ARG A 64 -55.32 56.44 16.14
CA ARG A 64 -56.24 57.24 15.37
C ARG A 64 -57.55 57.47 16.10
N THR A 65 -58.11 56.43 16.72
CA THR A 65 -59.42 56.53 17.41
C THR A 65 -59.31 57.35 18.69
N LEU A 66 -58.30 57.04 19.53
CA LEU A 66 -58.11 57.73 20.82
C LEU A 66 -57.74 59.23 20.65
N TYR A 67 -56.88 59.53 19.64
CA TYR A 67 -56.51 60.90 19.33
C TYR A 67 -57.71 61.75 18.81
N ALA A 68 -58.64 61.14 18.04
CA ALA A 68 -59.83 61.77 17.57
C ALA A 68 -60.80 62.13 18.74
N ASP A 69 -60.83 61.27 19.79
CA ASP A 69 -61.68 61.47 20.96
C ASP A 69 -61.11 62.49 21.96
N ASN A 70 -59.81 62.57 22.15
CA ASN A 70 -59.14 63.49 23.07
C ASN A 70 -57.69 63.86 22.60
N PRO A 71 -57.55 64.92 21.76
CA PRO A 71 -56.27 65.36 21.23
C PRO A 71 -55.25 65.90 22.26
N ALA A 72 -55.76 66.30 23.46
CA ALA A 72 -54.97 67.07 24.44
C ALA A 72 -54.02 66.21 25.29
N ASP A 73 -54.05 64.87 25.25
CA ASP A 73 -53.27 63.99 26.13
C ASP A 73 -52.51 62.88 25.41
N VAL A 74 -51.65 63.30 24.47
CA VAL A 74 -50.90 62.40 23.61
C VAL A 74 -49.88 61.52 24.40
N ASP A 75 -49.32 62.06 25.46
CA ASP A 75 -48.38 61.30 26.27
C ASP A 75 -49.05 60.11 27.00
N GLN A 76 -50.28 60.32 27.56
CA GLN A 76 -51.04 59.19 28.12
C GLN A 76 -51.50 58.22 27.07
N LEU A 77 -51.85 58.71 25.88
CA LEU A 77 -52.23 57.85 24.75
C LEU A 77 -51.12 56.89 24.41
N ILE A 78 -49.88 57.40 24.21
CA ILE A 78 -48.71 56.54 23.88
C ILE A 78 -48.33 55.61 25.02
N ALA A 79 -48.35 56.10 26.28
CA ALA A 79 -48.12 55.30 27.46
C ALA A 79 -49.05 54.09 27.61
N ASN A 80 -50.31 54.25 27.14
CA ASN A 80 -51.35 53.23 27.19
C ASN A 80 -51.32 52.19 25.98
N ILE A 81 -50.49 52.46 24.98
CA ILE A 81 -50.34 51.51 23.88
C ILE A 81 -49.68 50.26 24.42
N ARG A 82 -50.26 49.10 24.19
CA ARG A 82 -49.70 47.79 24.53
C ARG A 82 -48.67 47.42 23.50
N SER A 83 -47.45 47.86 23.73
CA SER A 83 -46.28 47.33 23.01
C SER A 83 -45.90 45.96 23.56
N GLU A 84 -45.31 45.15 22.72
CA GLU A 84 -44.73 43.88 23.16
C GLU A 84 -43.63 44.12 24.20
N ARG A 85 -43.41 43.16 25.08
CA ARG A 85 -42.34 43.26 26.13
C ARG A 85 -40.96 43.49 25.48
N GLY A 86 -40.37 44.65 25.76
CA GLY A 86 -39.14 45.11 25.14
C GLY A 86 -39.31 45.73 23.76
N GLY A 87 -40.54 45.97 23.31
CA GLY A 87 -40.85 46.80 22.13
C GLY A 87 -40.98 48.27 22.50
N TYR A 88 -40.84 49.14 21.51
CA TYR A 88 -40.89 50.59 21.65
C TYR A 88 -41.84 51.20 20.64
N ALA A 89 -42.70 52.13 21.09
CA ALA A 89 -43.56 52.87 20.22
C ALA A 89 -43.15 54.35 20.19
N VAL A 90 -43.26 54.97 19.02
CA VAL A 90 -43.00 56.40 18.77
C VAL A 90 -44.11 56.89 17.84
N LEU A 91 -44.75 58.04 18.28
CA LEU A 91 -45.73 58.74 17.48
C LEU A 91 -45.15 60.08 17.03
N HIS A 92 -45.23 60.37 15.77
CA HIS A 92 -44.96 61.67 15.19
C HIS A 92 -46.28 62.35 14.80
N LEU A 93 -46.40 63.62 15.24
CA LEU A 93 -47.46 64.48 14.82
C LEU A 93 -46.91 65.59 13.93
N ASP A 94 -47.45 65.78 12.74
CA ASP A 94 -47.02 66.81 11.85
C ASP A 94 -47.45 68.19 12.45
N ALA A 95 -46.68 69.26 12.19
CA ALA A 95 -46.99 70.59 12.62
C ALA A 95 -48.36 71.05 12.13
N SER A 96 -49.21 71.56 13.04
CA SER A 96 -50.39 72.25 12.72
C SER A 96 -50.19 73.75 12.88
N ASP A 97 -51.17 74.59 12.43
CA ASP A 97 -51.07 76.05 12.51
C ASP A 97 -50.83 76.60 13.94
N THR A 98 -51.00 75.76 14.95
CA THR A 98 -50.88 76.11 16.37
C THR A 98 -49.81 75.31 17.17
N GLU A 99 -49.30 74.17 16.63
CA GLU A 99 -48.37 73.27 17.32
C GLU A 99 -47.16 72.97 16.46
N SER A 100 -45.99 72.90 17.11
CA SER A 100 -44.72 72.49 16.48
C SER A 100 -44.70 70.99 16.23
N GLU A 101 -43.99 70.57 15.16
CA GLU A 101 -43.68 69.17 14.91
C GLU A 101 -43.07 68.52 16.16
N TYR A 102 -43.60 67.37 16.60
CA TYR A 102 -43.15 66.71 17.82
C TYR A 102 -43.21 65.20 17.72
N PHE A 103 -42.18 64.55 18.30
CA PHE A 103 -42.14 63.11 18.39
C PHE A 103 -42.37 62.68 19.85
N TYR A 104 -43.46 61.93 20.06
CA TYR A 104 -43.79 61.31 21.33
C TYR A 104 -43.28 59.89 21.38
N ALA A 105 -42.47 59.53 22.40
CA ALA A 105 -41.95 58.16 22.57
C ALA A 105 -42.51 57.54 23.87
N GLN A 106 -42.85 56.28 23.82
CA GLN A 106 -43.35 55.51 24.96
C GLN A 106 -42.31 55.42 26.11
N GLU A 107 -41.07 55.29 25.78
CA GLU A 107 -39.95 55.30 26.73
C GLU A 107 -38.87 56.30 26.26
N PRO A 108 -39.12 57.62 26.42
CA PRO A 108 -38.26 58.68 25.83
C PRO A 108 -36.82 58.69 26.35
N LEU A 109 -36.59 58.17 27.57
CA LEU A 109 -35.26 58.02 28.12
C LEU A 109 -34.42 56.86 27.52
N ARG A 110 -35.07 55.99 26.84
CA ARG A 110 -34.48 54.76 26.33
C ARG A 110 -34.51 54.66 24.80
N PHE A 111 -35.61 55.00 24.17
CA PHE A 111 -35.84 54.89 22.76
C PHE A 111 -36.58 56.12 22.21
N THR A 112 -35.99 56.70 21.19
CA THR A 112 -36.55 57.91 20.53
C THR A 112 -36.50 57.74 19.03
N GLN A 113 -37.04 58.76 18.30
CA GLN A 113 -36.94 58.81 16.85
C GLN A 113 -35.51 58.58 16.30
N SER A 114 -34.51 59.13 16.96
CA SER A 114 -33.10 59.01 16.51
C SER A 114 -32.59 57.58 16.48
N ASN A 115 -33.27 56.68 17.18
CA ASN A 115 -32.94 55.25 17.19
C ASN A 115 -33.59 54.46 16.07
N LEU A 116 -34.60 55.06 15.41
CA LEU A 116 -35.26 54.46 14.25
C LEU A 116 -34.42 54.60 12.99
N PRO A 117 -34.49 53.63 12.06
CA PRO A 117 -33.84 53.74 10.76
C PRO A 117 -34.35 54.94 9.97
N GLN A 118 -33.45 55.85 9.57
CA GLN A 118 -33.84 57.11 8.88
C GLN A 118 -34.59 56.88 7.59
N ASP A 119 -34.25 55.86 6.80
CA ASP A 119 -34.96 55.54 5.56
C ASP A 119 -36.43 55.18 5.82
N LEU A 120 -36.69 54.42 6.92
CA LEU A 120 -38.04 54.09 7.33
C LEU A 120 -38.81 55.32 7.76
N VAL A 121 -38.17 56.18 8.58
CA VAL A 121 -38.78 57.44 9.04
C VAL A 121 -39.13 58.32 7.84
N THR A 122 -38.20 58.59 6.93
CA THR A 122 -38.38 59.39 5.75
C THR A 122 -39.54 58.87 4.87
N LYS A 123 -39.55 57.54 4.63
CA LYS A 123 -40.62 56.92 3.83
C LYS A 123 -41.99 57.06 4.47
N THR A 124 -42.04 56.91 5.78
CA THR A 124 -43.36 57.00 6.51
C THR A 124 -43.87 58.43 6.61
N LEU A 125 -42.97 59.41 6.80
CA LEU A 125 -43.31 60.85 6.75
C LEU A 125 -43.84 61.26 5.37
N GLN A 126 -43.41 60.64 4.30
CA GLN A 126 -43.93 60.85 2.95
C GLN A 126 -45.31 60.15 2.70
N GLY A 127 -45.94 59.63 3.75
CA GLY A 127 -47.24 58.97 3.67
C GLY A 127 -47.19 57.49 3.34
N GLY A 128 -46.00 56.92 3.26
CA GLY A 128 -45.78 55.48 3.01
C GLY A 128 -45.89 54.62 4.26
N THR A 129 -45.98 53.30 4.04
CA THR A 129 -45.86 52.32 5.11
C THR A 129 -44.57 51.51 4.82
N GLY A 130 -43.79 51.22 5.84
CA GLY A 130 -42.56 50.51 5.65
C GLY A 130 -42.22 49.60 6.83
N ARG A 131 -41.24 48.72 6.58
CA ARG A 131 -40.59 47.94 7.63
C ARG A 131 -39.10 47.91 7.37
N GLN A 132 -38.33 47.91 8.44
CA GLN A 132 -36.86 47.82 8.34
C GLN A 132 -36.29 47.16 9.60
N ARG A 133 -35.34 46.24 9.42
CA ARG A 133 -34.59 45.63 10.52
C ARG A 133 -33.39 46.46 10.86
N PHE A 134 -33.11 46.57 12.14
CA PHE A 134 -32.00 47.35 12.66
C PHE A 134 -31.50 46.75 13.98
N THR A 135 -30.37 47.24 14.46
CA THR A 135 -29.80 46.82 15.74
C THR A 135 -29.88 47.99 16.71
N PHE A 136 -30.44 47.76 17.87
CA PHE A 136 -30.46 48.74 18.96
C PHE A 136 -30.05 48.08 20.26
N ASP A 137 -29.13 48.68 21.00
CA ASP A 137 -28.52 48.13 22.24
C ASP A 137 -28.06 46.68 22.09
N SER A 138 -27.33 46.42 20.99
CA SER A 138 -26.81 45.08 20.60
C SER A 138 -27.89 44.00 20.30
N ASN A 139 -29.18 44.36 20.33
CA ASN A 139 -30.30 43.45 20.04
C ASN A 139 -30.90 43.73 18.66
N PRO A 140 -31.33 42.68 17.94
CA PRO A 140 -32.00 42.88 16.66
C PRO A 140 -33.47 43.27 16.86
N TYR A 141 -33.90 44.25 16.10
CA TYR A 141 -35.28 44.77 16.07
C TYR A 141 -35.81 44.81 14.64
N GLU A 142 -37.13 44.77 14.49
CA GLU A 142 -37.85 45.13 13.26
C GLU A 142 -38.74 46.33 13.55
N ALA A 143 -38.45 47.48 12.93
CA ALA A 143 -39.31 48.65 13.00
C ALA A 143 -40.35 48.64 11.89
N ILE A 144 -41.57 49.03 12.24
CA ILE A 144 -42.68 49.21 11.30
C ILE A 144 -43.17 50.62 11.46
N GLY A 145 -43.26 51.35 10.33
CA GLY A 145 -43.78 52.67 10.25
C GLY A 145 -45.14 52.66 9.49
N VAL A 146 -46.13 53.27 10.08
CA VAL A 146 -47.51 53.39 9.53
C VAL A 146 -47.91 54.84 9.48
N SER A 147 -48.22 55.38 8.31
CA SER A 147 -48.78 56.70 8.17
C SER A 147 -50.30 56.70 8.51
N ILE A 148 -50.76 57.70 9.27
CA ILE A 148 -52.16 57.88 9.68
C ILE A 148 -52.66 59.25 9.13
N PRO A 149 -53.02 59.33 7.84
CA PRO A 149 -53.34 60.63 7.19
C PRO A 149 -54.55 61.38 7.79
N SER A 150 -55.44 60.62 8.44
CA SER A 150 -56.72 61.26 9.01
C SER A 150 -56.45 62.16 10.19
N ILE A 151 -55.24 62.04 10.82
CA ILE A 151 -54.86 62.88 11.99
C ILE A 151 -53.48 63.52 11.76
N ASN A 152 -52.94 63.51 10.51
CA ASN A 152 -51.60 63.97 10.14
C ASN A 152 -50.53 63.41 11.05
N ALA A 153 -50.55 62.11 11.28
CA ALA A 153 -49.62 61.45 12.18
C ALA A 153 -48.92 60.26 11.53
N GLN A 154 -47.78 59.92 12.07
CA GLN A 154 -47.04 58.70 11.72
C GLN A 154 -46.73 57.94 12.98
N TYR A 155 -47.04 56.62 12.97
CA TYR A 155 -46.82 55.69 14.06
C TYR A 155 -45.68 54.76 13.73
N PHE A 156 -44.71 54.65 14.64
CA PHE A 156 -43.64 53.75 14.53
C PHE A 156 -43.60 52.78 15.72
N GLU A 157 -43.41 51.51 15.44
CA GLU A 157 -43.24 50.50 16.49
C GLU A 157 -42.05 49.59 16.18
N ALA A 158 -41.16 49.42 17.16
CA ALA A 158 -39.99 48.57 17.09
C ALA A 158 -40.24 47.28 17.87
N PHE A 159 -40.19 46.17 17.18
CA PHE A 159 -40.41 44.82 17.73
C PHE A 159 -39.09 44.12 17.98
N PRO A 160 -38.84 43.55 19.16
CA PRO A 160 -37.64 42.78 19.43
C PRO A 160 -37.63 41.46 18.64
N LEU A 161 -36.49 41.10 18.08
CA LEU A 161 -36.26 39.82 17.41
C LEU A 161 -35.34 38.89 18.24
N THR A 162 -35.16 39.21 19.53
CA THR A 162 -34.26 38.45 20.45
C THR A 162 -34.68 36.99 20.56
N ASP A 163 -35.99 36.69 20.63
CA ASP A 163 -36.50 35.31 20.72
C ASP A 163 -36.23 34.53 19.44
N VAL A 164 -36.33 35.18 18.28
CA VAL A 164 -35.99 34.57 16.99
C VAL A 164 -34.49 34.35 16.91
N ALA A 165 -33.66 35.30 17.35
CA ALA A 165 -32.24 35.19 17.32
C ALA A 165 -31.73 34.07 18.24
N THR A 166 -32.27 33.94 19.45
CA THR A 166 -31.91 32.86 20.38
C THR A 166 -32.34 31.48 19.86
N THR A 167 -33.54 31.39 19.31
CA THR A 167 -34.02 30.15 18.65
C THR A 167 -33.16 29.74 17.49
N LEU A 168 -32.80 30.68 16.62
CA LEU A 168 -31.88 30.42 15.50
C LEU A 168 -30.47 29.99 15.98
N GLY A 169 -29.94 30.62 17.04
CA GLY A 169 -28.68 30.20 17.66
C GLY A 169 -28.70 28.77 18.20
N THR A 170 -29.81 28.39 18.86
CA THR A 170 -30.02 27.02 19.34
C THR A 170 -30.07 26.03 18.18
N ILE A 171 -30.81 26.33 17.13
CA ILE A 171 -30.91 25.50 15.92
C ILE A 171 -29.55 25.35 15.26
N GLN A 172 -28.81 26.45 15.13
CA GLN A 172 -27.44 26.43 14.54
C GLN A 172 -26.52 25.52 15.31
N THR A 173 -26.51 25.63 16.63
CA THR A 173 -25.67 24.78 17.50
C THR A 173 -26.07 23.31 17.41
N THR A 174 -27.37 23.02 17.42
CA THR A 174 -27.90 21.64 17.28
C THR A 174 -27.52 21.02 15.94
N LEU A 175 -27.64 21.77 14.85
CA LEU A 175 -27.27 21.32 13.50
C LEU A 175 -25.76 21.06 13.41
N LEU A 176 -24.92 21.92 13.99
CA LEU A 176 -23.48 21.76 14.00
C LEU A 176 -23.06 20.50 14.76
N ILE A 177 -23.65 20.25 15.93
CA ILE A 177 -23.44 19.01 16.69
C ILE A 177 -23.87 17.81 15.84
N GLY A 178 -25.02 17.89 15.16
CA GLY A 178 -25.51 16.85 14.27
C GLY A 178 -24.53 16.52 13.13
N VAL A 179 -23.97 17.52 12.47
CA VAL A 179 -22.96 17.35 11.42
C VAL A 179 -21.72 16.61 11.95
N ILE A 180 -21.24 17.01 13.14
CA ILE A 180 -20.07 16.36 13.77
C ILE A 180 -20.38 14.90 14.08
N LEU A 181 -21.52 14.62 14.72
CA LEU A 181 -21.92 13.25 15.09
C LEU A 181 -22.05 12.34 13.87
N ILE A 182 -22.73 12.81 12.81
CA ILE A 182 -22.90 12.05 11.55
C ILE A 182 -21.53 11.77 10.91
N THR A 183 -20.63 12.75 10.90
CA THR A 183 -19.30 12.59 10.33
C THR A 183 -18.47 11.55 11.10
N VAL A 184 -18.49 11.61 12.43
CA VAL A 184 -17.81 10.64 13.30
C VAL A 184 -18.39 9.23 13.13
N ALA A 185 -19.72 9.12 13.10
CA ALA A 185 -20.38 7.84 12.88
C ALA A 185 -20.02 7.23 11.51
N ALA A 186 -19.98 8.04 10.45
CA ALA A 186 -19.58 7.62 9.11
C ALA A 186 -18.11 7.19 9.06
N ALA A 187 -17.20 7.87 9.75
CA ALA A 187 -15.80 7.49 9.86
C ALA A 187 -15.65 6.15 10.61
N PHE A 188 -16.42 5.95 11.68
CA PHE A 188 -16.43 4.68 12.42
C PHE A 188 -16.96 3.53 11.56
N LEU A 189 -18.09 3.71 10.89
CA LEU A 189 -18.65 2.71 9.96
C LEU A 189 -17.70 2.41 8.81
N GLY A 190 -17.10 3.44 8.20
CA GLY A 190 -16.09 3.26 7.15
C GLY A 190 -14.86 2.47 7.64
N SER A 191 -14.43 2.70 8.88
CA SER A 191 -13.31 1.96 9.49
C SER A 191 -13.64 0.48 9.74
N THR A 192 -14.84 0.18 10.25
CA THR A 192 -15.28 -1.20 10.53
C THR A 192 -15.52 -1.98 9.23
N THR A 193 -16.23 -1.39 8.28
CA THR A 193 -16.46 -2.00 6.96
C THR A 193 -15.14 -2.27 6.23
N SER A 194 -14.23 -1.29 6.23
CA SER A 194 -12.91 -1.46 5.63
C SER A 194 -12.10 -2.59 6.28
N LYS A 195 -12.18 -2.77 7.60
CA LYS A 195 -11.52 -3.89 8.28
C LYS A 195 -12.08 -5.24 7.85
N ASN A 196 -13.39 -5.35 7.77
CA ASN A 196 -14.05 -6.62 7.48
C ASN A 196 -13.88 -7.07 6.02
N VAL A 197 -13.84 -6.12 5.07
CA VAL A 197 -13.70 -6.43 3.64
C VAL A 197 -12.23 -6.53 3.18
N LEU A 198 -11.35 -5.64 3.65
CA LEU A 198 -9.95 -5.65 3.19
C LEU A 198 -9.08 -6.73 3.86
N ARG A 199 -9.36 -7.12 5.07
CA ARG A 199 -8.53 -8.07 5.80
C ARG A 199 -8.43 -9.45 5.14
N PRO A 200 -9.53 -10.06 4.67
CA PRO A 200 -9.48 -11.30 3.90
C PRO A 200 -8.70 -11.17 2.59
N LEU A 201 -8.87 -10.06 1.85
CA LEU A 201 -8.13 -9.83 0.61
C LEU A 201 -6.62 -9.73 0.82
N LEU A 202 -6.18 -9.10 1.90
CA LEU A 202 -4.75 -9.04 2.27
C LEU A 202 -4.21 -10.41 2.67
N ARG A 203 -5.02 -11.30 3.26
CA ARG A 203 -4.62 -12.69 3.54
C ARG A 203 -4.42 -13.48 2.25
N VAL A 204 -5.30 -13.31 1.27
CA VAL A 204 -5.14 -13.96 -0.05
C VAL A 204 -3.84 -13.53 -0.73
N THR A 205 -3.51 -12.21 -0.69
CA THR A 205 -2.25 -11.73 -1.29
C THR A 205 -1.02 -12.26 -0.55
N GLY A 206 -1.07 -12.33 0.79
CA GLY A 206 0.00 -12.90 1.60
C GLY A 206 0.21 -14.39 1.34
N ALA A 207 -0.88 -15.17 1.27
CA ALA A 207 -0.81 -16.60 0.95
C ALA A 207 -0.29 -16.85 -0.48
N ALA A 208 -0.66 -15.98 -1.45
CA ALA A 208 -0.14 -16.08 -2.81
C ALA A 208 1.38 -15.81 -2.88
N ASP A 209 1.87 -14.84 -2.10
CA ASP A 209 3.30 -14.54 -2.00
C ASP A 209 4.07 -15.70 -1.33
N GLU A 210 3.48 -16.32 -0.30
CA GLU A 210 4.04 -17.48 0.37
C GLU A 210 4.13 -18.70 -0.56
N ILE A 211 3.10 -18.97 -1.36
CA ILE A 211 3.14 -20.03 -2.39
C ILE A 211 4.22 -19.71 -3.44
N ALA A 212 4.33 -18.46 -3.88
CA ALA A 212 5.33 -18.04 -4.85
C ALA A 212 6.77 -18.19 -4.34
N THR A 213 6.98 -18.12 -3.02
CA THR A 213 8.29 -18.30 -2.39
C THR A 213 8.57 -19.76 -1.95
N GLY A 214 7.66 -20.69 -2.26
CA GLY A 214 7.85 -22.13 -2.04
C GLY A 214 7.00 -22.75 -0.93
N GLY A 215 6.19 -21.96 -0.21
CA GLY A 215 5.29 -22.45 0.84
C GLY A 215 4.02 -23.11 0.24
N LEU A 216 4.17 -24.25 -0.41
CA LEU A 216 3.09 -24.91 -1.17
C LEU A 216 1.94 -25.45 -0.30
N ASP A 217 2.16 -25.61 1.01
CA ASP A 217 1.14 -26.11 1.95
C ASP A 217 0.21 -25.01 2.49
N THR A 218 0.48 -23.75 2.11
CA THR A 218 -0.31 -22.61 2.57
C THR A 218 -1.74 -22.71 2.06
N ARG A 219 -2.71 -22.71 2.99
CA ARG A 219 -4.14 -22.68 2.69
C ARG A 219 -4.84 -21.62 3.52
N LEU A 220 -5.89 -21.05 2.94
CA LEU A 220 -6.74 -20.07 3.61
C LEU A 220 -7.92 -20.77 4.29
N GLU A 221 -8.25 -20.33 5.50
CA GLU A 221 -9.45 -20.76 6.20
C GLU A 221 -10.70 -20.25 5.48
N ILE A 222 -11.75 -21.06 5.45
CA ILE A 222 -13.03 -20.73 4.82
C ILE A 222 -13.69 -19.59 5.62
N GLU A 223 -14.05 -18.53 4.93
CA GLU A 223 -14.73 -17.37 5.50
C GLU A 223 -16.25 -17.61 5.56
N LYS A 224 -16.91 -16.92 6.51
CA LYS A 224 -18.37 -17.05 6.69
C LYS A 224 -19.19 -16.26 5.66
N ASP A 225 -18.56 -15.31 4.97
CA ASP A 225 -19.18 -14.51 3.92
C ASP A 225 -19.20 -15.31 2.61
N PRO A 226 -20.38 -15.52 1.96
CA PRO A 226 -20.48 -16.36 0.77
C PRO A 226 -19.64 -15.92 -0.42
N ASP A 227 -19.41 -14.60 -0.59
CA ASP A 227 -18.60 -14.08 -1.68
C ASP A 227 -17.10 -14.30 -1.40
N LEU A 228 -16.70 -14.15 -0.14
CA LEU A 228 -15.34 -14.44 0.31
C LEU A 228 -15.06 -15.94 0.37
N GLU A 229 -16.03 -16.77 0.76
CA GLU A 229 -15.95 -18.23 0.71
C GLU A 229 -15.59 -18.72 -0.69
N LYS A 230 -16.30 -18.21 -1.70
CA LYS A 230 -16.02 -18.55 -3.11
C LYS A 230 -14.61 -18.16 -3.54
N LEU A 231 -14.13 -16.99 -3.13
CA LEU A 231 -12.77 -16.54 -3.41
C LEU A 231 -11.73 -17.44 -2.75
N VAL A 232 -11.91 -17.76 -1.46
CA VAL A 232 -11.01 -18.63 -0.69
C VAL A 232 -10.98 -20.04 -1.27
N THR A 233 -12.14 -20.61 -1.61
CA THR A 233 -12.23 -21.93 -2.22
C THR A 233 -11.49 -21.96 -3.57
N SER A 234 -11.75 -20.98 -4.44
CA SER A 234 -11.06 -20.90 -5.74
C SER A 234 -9.54 -20.73 -5.59
N PHE A 235 -9.09 -20.01 -4.58
CA PHE A 235 -7.67 -19.86 -4.27
C PHE A 235 -7.05 -21.19 -3.80
N ASN A 236 -7.72 -21.90 -2.88
CA ASN A 236 -7.25 -23.21 -2.40
C ASN A 236 -7.21 -24.26 -3.51
N ASP A 237 -8.24 -24.29 -4.37
CA ASP A 237 -8.27 -25.19 -5.56
C ASP A 237 -7.09 -24.91 -6.51
N MET A 238 -6.76 -23.62 -6.72
CA MET A 238 -5.60 -23.25 -7.52
C MET A 238 -4.29 -23.68 -6.82
N ALA A 239 -4.17 -23.48 -5.51
CA ALA A 239 -3.00 -23.90 -4.74
C ALA A 239 -2.80 -25.42 -4.84
N ASP A 240 -3.88 -26.21 -4.68
CA ASP A 240 -3.87 -27.67 -4.83
C ASP A 240 -3.43 -28.09 -6.24
N ALA A 241 -3.94 -27.43 -7.29
CA ALA A 241 -3.56 -27.72 -8.67
C ALA A 241 -2.07 -27.44 -8.93
N VAL A 242 -1.53 -26.33 -8.38
CA VAL A 242 -0.10 -25.98 -8.49
C VAL A 242 0.75 -27.03 -7.76
N GLN A 243 0.40 -27.36 -6.52
CA GLN A 243 1.11 -28.35 -5.72
C GLN A 243 1.14 -29.71 -6.43
N GLN A 244 -0.02 -30.20 -6.90
CA GLN A 244 -0.11 -31.47 -7.64
C GLN A 244 0.68 -31.46 -8.94
N ARG A 245 0.81 -30.31 -9.59
CA ARG A 245 1.63 -30.18 -10.79
C ARG A 245 3.11 -30.34 -10.45
N ILE A 246 3.58 -29.65 -9.43
CA ILE A 246 4.98 -29.74 -8.95
C ILE A 246 5.30 -31.17 -8.53
N GLU A 247 4.45 -31.82 -7.74
CA GLU A 247 4.64 -33.21 -7.31
C GLU A 247 4.68 -34.19 -8.47
N ARG A 248 3.89 -33.96 -9.53
CA ARG A 248 3.92 -34.77 -10.76
C ARG A 248 5.23 -34.57 -11.53
N GLU A 249 5.70 -33.32 -11.65
CA GLU A 249 6.98 -33.03 -12.30
C GLU A 249 8.16 -33.63 -11.53
N GLN A 250 8.12 -33.60 -10.19
CA GLN A 250 9.14 -34.25 -9.35
C GLN A 250 9.16 -35.77 -9.51
N ARG A 251 8.00 -36.42 -9.46
CA ARG A 251 7.90 -37.89 -9.69
C ARG A 251 8.39 -38.26 -11.07
N PHE A 252 7.95 -37.54 -12.11
CA PHE A 252 8.39 -37.77 -13.47
C PHE A 252 9.92 -37.66 -13.60
N ALA A 253 10.53 -36.62 -13.04
CA ALA A 253 12.00 -36.45 -13.05
C ALA A 253 12.72 -37.59 -12.32
N SER A 254 12.17 -38.10 -11.21
CA SER A 254 12.71 -39.24 -10.49
C SER A 254 12.61 -40.54 -11.29
N ASP A 255 11.43 -40.84 -11.83
CA ASP A 255 11.17 -42.05 -12.59
C ASP A 255 12.04 -42.13 -13.85
N VAL A 256 12.09 -41.01 -14.62
CA VAL A 256 12.98 -40.92 -15.80
C VAL A 256 14.45 -41.12 -15.41
N SER A 257 14.86 -40.58 -14.25
CA SER A 257 16.22 -40.77 -13.75
C SER A 257 16.57 -42.24 -13.54
N HIS A 258 15.65 -42.99 -12.94
CA HIS A 258 15.87 -44.42 -12.69
C HIS A 258 15.84 -45.25 -13.99
N GLU A 259 14.90 -44.97 -14.85
CA GLU A 259 14.72 -45.70 -16.12
C GLU A 259 15.85 -45.43 -17.14
N LEU A 260 16.46 -44.23 -17.15
CA LEU A 260 17.57 -43.93 -18.01
C LEU A 260 18.91 -44.44 -17.46
N ARG A 261 19.13 -44.53 -16.15
CA ARG A 261 20.39 -45.00 -15.58
C ARG A 261 20.70 -46.43 -15.97
N SER A 262 19.72 -47.32 -16.00
CA SER A 262 19.90 -48.73 -16.31
C SER A 262 20.43 -48.99 -17.75
N PRO A 263 19.80 -48.46 -18.81
CA PRO A 263 20.32 -48.67 -20.19
C PRO A 263 21.67 -47.97 -20.42
N VAL A 264 21.92 -46.82 -19.79
CA VAL A 264 23.21 -46.12 -19.91
C VAL A 264 24.33 -46.92 -19.24
N THR A 265 24.08 -47.48 -18.05
CA THR A 265 25.02 -48.37 -17.39
C THR A 265 25.32 -49.62 -18.21
N ALA A 266 24.29 -50.20 -18.84
CA ALA A 266 24.47 -51.37 -19.71
C ALA A 266 25.29 -51.04 -20.97
N LEU A 267 25.08 -49.86 -21.58
CA LEU A 267 25.89 -49.37 -22.70
C LEU A 267 27.34 -49.12 -22.26
N GLY A 268 27.54 -48.51 -21.11
CA GLY A 268 28.88 -48.31 -20.53
C GLY A 268 29.65 -49.66 -20.34
N ALA A 269 28.99 -50.62 -19.70
CA ALA A 269 29.58 -51.94 -19.52
C ALA A 269 29.92 -52.67 -20.85
N ALA A 270 29.07 -52.55 -21.86
CA ALA A 270 29.34 -53.09 -23.17
C ALA A 270 30.58 -52.45 -23.85
N VAL A 271 30.70 -51.12 -23.73
CA VAL A 271 31.85 -50.38 -24.23
C VAL A 271 33.11 -50.69 -23.48
N ASP A 272 33.07 -50.83 -22.14
CA ASP A 272 34.21 -51.22 -21.33
C ASP A 272 34.78 -52.60 -21.74
N VAL A 273 33.89 -53.57 -22.12
CA VAL A 273 34.31 -54.86 -22.68
C VAL A 273 35.00 -54.66 -24.03
N LEU A 274 34.56 -53.78 -24.89
CA LEU A 274 35.23 -53.50 -26.18
C LEU A 274 36.58 -52.81 -25.94
N VAL A 275 36.67 -51.86 -25.01
CA VAL A 275 37.91 -51.15 -24.61
C VAL A 275 38.91 -52.13 -24.03
N SER A 276 38.46 -53.09 -23.19
CA SER A 276 39.37 -54.09 -22.58
C SER A 276 40.00 -55.03 -23.62
N LYS A 277 39.35 -55.25 -24.76
CA LYS A 277 39.86 -56.05 -25.89
C LYS A 277 40.41 -55.19 -27.02
N ARG A 278 40.68 -53.92 -26.79
CA ARG A 278 41.08 -52.94 -27.82
C ARG A 278 42.26 -53.40 -28.66
N GLU A 279 43.22 -54.04 -28.03
CA GLU A 279 44.46 -54.49 -28.69
C GLU A 279 44.20 -55.61 -29.71
N ASP A 280 43.13 -56.34 -29.59
CA ASP A 280 42.75 -57.41 -30.52
C ASP A 280 42.17 -56.89 -31.87
N PHE A 281 41.93 -55.59 -32.00
CA PHE A 281 41.31 -54.95 -33.14
C PHE A 281 42.33 -54.28 -34.09
N SER A 282 41.92 -54.08 -35.35
CA SER A 282 42.68 -53.26 -36.30
C SER A 282 42.73 -51.79 -35.87
N GLU A 283 43.76 -51.03 -36.30
CA GLU A 283 43.91 -49.59 -35.92
C GLU A 283 42.67 -48.78 -36.25
N ARG A 284 42.00 -49.03 -37.36
CA ARG A 284 40.74 -48.36 -37.69
C ARG A 284 39.59 -48.66 -36.72
N ASN A 285 39.54 -49.92 -36.24
CA ASN A 285 38.53 -50.33 -35.25
C ASN A 285 38.91 -49.82 -33.85
N LYS A 286 40.19 -49.68 -33.49
CA LYS A 286 40.64 -49.06 -32.25
C LYS A 286 40.18 -47.61 -32.14
N GLU A 287 40.35 -46.82 -33.22
CA GLU A 287 39.88 -45.46 -33.29
C GLU A 287 38.33 -45.36 -33.14
N ALA A 288 37.61 -46.25 -33.77
CA ALA A 288 36.14 -46.32 -33.66
C ALA A 288 35.71 -46.67 -32.22
N ILE A 289 36.40 -47.59 -31.54
CA ILE A 289 36.11 -47.95 -30.15
C ILE A 289 36.41 -46.79 -29.22
N ASP A 290 37.52 -46.05 -29.40
CA ASP A 290 37.87 -44.88 -28.59
C ASP A 290 36.85 -43.76 -28.74
N ILE A 291 36.36 -43.51 -29.97
CA ILE A 291 35.27 -42.57 -30.25
C ILE A 291 33.99 -43.04 -29.55
N LEU A 292 33.60 -44.31 -29.70
CA LEU A 292 32.40 -44.85 -29.08
C LEU A 292 32.44 -44.74 -27.57
N ALA A 293 33.60 -45.12 -26.93
CA ALA A 293 33.79 -44.98 -25.50
C ALA A 293 33.65 -43.53 -25.01
N SER A 294 34.26 -42.60 -25.74
CA SER A 294 34.12 -41.18 -25.45
C SER A 294 32.68 -40.66 -25.53
N GLN A 295 31.94 -41.07 -26.56
CA GLN A 295 30.55 -40.66 -26.77
C GLN A 295 29.61 -41.26 -25.70
N VAL A 296 29.78 -42.54 -25.34
CA VAL A 296 28.95 -43.18 -24.29
C VAL A 296 29.22 -42.54 -22.95
N LYS A 297 30.48 -42.28 -22.59
CA LYS A 297 30.85 -41.60 -21.35
C LYS A 297 30.28 -40.16 -21.29
N ARG A 298 30.32 -39.49 -22.43
CA ARG A 298 29.69 -38.13 -22.55
C ARG A 298 28.18 -38.18 -22.40
N PHE A 299 27.51 -39.17 -23.03
CA PHE A 299 26.09 -39.37 -22.93
C PHE A 299 25.65 -39.65 -21.49
N ASP A 300 26.35 -40.58 -20.79
CA ASP A 300 26.12 -40.89 -19.39
C ASP A 300 26.20 -39.62 -18.52
N ARG A 301 27.27 -38.83 -18.64
CA ARG A 301 27.44 -37.58 -17.89
C ARG A 301 26.31 -36.59 -18.20
N THR A 302 25.92 -36.43 -19.49
CA THR A 302 24.86 -35.51 -19.89
C THR A 302 23.52 -35.92 -19.31
N VAL A 303 23.18 -37.21 -19.30
CA VAL A 303 21.95 -37.74 -18.71
C VAL A 303 21.92 -37.49 -17.20
N VAL A 304 23.03 -37.83 -16.50
CA VAL A 304 23.14 -37.61 -15.05
C VAL A 304 22.99 -36.12 -14.70
N ASP A 305 23.67 -35.23 -15.42
CA ASP A 305 23.61 -33.78 -15.21
C ASP A 305 22.20 -33.22 -15.47
N LEU A 306 21.54 -33.69 -16.54
CA LEU A 306 20.17 -33.26 -16.88
C LEU A 306 19.16 -33.67 -15.79
N LEU A 307 19.28 -34.89 -15.29
CA LEU A 307 18.42 -35.43 -14.25
C LEU A 307 18.64 -34.74 -12.90
N GLU A 308 19.90 -34.41 -12.58
CA GLU A 308 20.22 -33.61 -11.40
C GLU A 308 19.58 -32.21 -11.48
N LEU A 309 19.73 -31.54 -12.62
CA LEU A 309 19.13 -30.22 -12.86
C LEU A 309 17.60 -30.27 -12.77
N SER A 310 16.99 -31.30 -13.34
CA SER A 310 15.54 -31.49 -13.27
C SER A 310 15.03 -31.69 -11.83
N ARG A 311 15.82 -32.40 -10.99
CA ARG A 311 15.50 -32.56 -9.56
C ARG A 311 15.66 -31.26 -8.78
N LEU A 312 16.70 -30.50 -9.08
CA LEU A 312 16.93 -29.18 -8.46
C LEU A 312 15.80 -28.19 -8.80
N ASP A 313 15.37 -28.13 -10.07
CA ASP A 313 14.25 -27.31 -10.52
C ASP A 313 12.94 -27.66 -9.81
N ALA A 314 12.73 -28.95 -9.58
CA ALA A 314 11.54 -29.45 -8.91
C ALA A 314 11.56 -29.24 -7.38
N GLY A 315 12.65 -28.67 -6.82
CA GLY A 315 12.81 -28.52 -5.38
C GLY A 315 12.92 -29.86 -4.62
N ALA A 316 13.15 -30.97 -5.34
CA ALA A 316 13.17 -32.33 -4.79
C ALA A 316 14.54 -32.71 -4.21
N GLY A 317 15.22 -31.81 -3.55
CA GLY A 317 16.41 -32.14 -2.77
C GLY A 317 16.00 -32.47 -1.35
N GLU A 318 16.15 -33.74 -0.91
CA GLU A 318 16.25 -33.99 0.52
C GLU A 318 17.45 -33.20 1.02
N ASP A 319 17.22 -32.10 1.74
CA ASP A 319 18.26 -31.31 2.37
C ASP A 319 18.87 -32.15 3.52
N ASN A 320 19.88 -32.93 3.19
CA ASN A 320 20.67 -33.62 4.20
C ASN A 320 21.67 -32.61 4.76
N VAL A 321 21.15 -31.70 5.56
CA VAL A 321 21.92 -30.59 6.14
C VAL A 321 22.67 -31.08 7.36
N ASP A 322 23.98 -31.00 7.29
CA ASP A 322 24.90 -31.30 8.38
C ASP A 322 25.67 -30.04 8.77
N SER A 323 26.09 -29.94 10.03
CA SER A 323 27.07 -28.93 10.42
C SER A 323 28.45 -29.39 9.96
N VAL A 324 29.10 -28.63 9.11
CA VAL A 324 30.39 -28.95 8.50
C VAL A 324 31.38 -27.79 8.61
N HIS A 325 32.65 -28.11 8.73
CA HIS A 325 33.74 -27.16 8.57
C HIS A 325 34.14 -27.11 7.08
N LEU A 326 33.94 -25.92 6.47
CA LEU A 326 34.11 -25.77 5.02
C LEU A 326 35.55 -26.00 4.56
N VAL A 327 36.54 -25.58 5.35
CA VAL A 327 37.95 -25.78 5.03
C VAL A 327 38.27 -27.27 4.94
N ASP A 328 37.85 -28.06 5.94
CA ASP A 328 38.04 -29.51 5.96
C ASP A 328 37.28 -30.20 4.83
N LEU A 329 36.08 -29.74 4.52
CA LEU A 329 35.26 -30.28 3.43
C LEU A 329 35.96 -30.07 2.09
N VAL A 330 36.39 -28.84 1.77
CA VAL A 330 37.08 -28.49 0.52
C VAL A 330 38.40 -29.30 0.40
N THR A 331 39.21 -29.36 1.47
CA THR A 331 40.44 -30.11 1.48
C THR A 331 40.22 -31.59 1.19
N ARG A 332 39.23 -32.20 1.83
CA ARG A 332 38.90 -33.63 1.61
C ARG A 332 38.39 -33.89 0.19
N ILE A 333 37.60 -33.00 -0.40
CA ILE A 333 37.13 -33.13 -1.77
C ILE A 333 38.31 -33.08 -2.75
N MET A 334 39.19 -32.07 -2.59
CA MET A 334 40.35 -31.92 -3.46
C MET A 334 41.27 -33.17 -3.41
N SER A 335 41.57 -33.66 -2.21
CA SER A 335 42.42 -34.88 -2.06
C SER A 335 41.75 -36.12 -2.62
N ARG A 336 40.45 -36.32 -2.40
CA ARG A 336 39.74 -37.50 -2.91
C ARG A 336 39.73 -37.58 -4.45
N HIS A 337 39.70 -36.42 -5.12
CA HIS A 337 39.59 -36.35 -6.57
C HIS A 337 40.89 -35.96 -7.28
N SER A 338 42.04 -36.12 -6.58
CA SER A 338 43.39 -35.92 -7.12
C SER A 338 43.66 -34.49 -7.62
N PHE A 339 43.17 -33.49 -6.90
CA PHE A 339 43.46 -32.07 -7.11
C PHE A 339 44.43 -31.51 -6.06
N ASP A 340 45.23 -32.35 -5.40
CA ASP A 340 46.20 -31.98 -4.35
C ASP A 340 47.28 -30.98 -4.83
N GLN A 341 47.52 -30.92 -6.12
CA GLN A 341 48.48 -30.00 -6.73
C GLN A 341 47.95 -28.59 -6.99
N VAL A 342 46.65 -28.34 -6.75
CA VAL A 342 46.04 -27.03 -6.89
C VAL A 342 46.25 -26.26 -5.59
N ASP A 343 46.71 -25.01 -5.68
CA ASP A 343 46.95 -24.14 -4.52
C ASP A 343 45.61 -23.83 -3.81
N PHE A 344 45.51 -24.25 -2.53
CA PHE A 344 44.32 -23.94 -1.71
C PHE A 344 44.64 -22.86 -0.70
N VAL A 345 43.96 -21.71 -0.84
CA VAL A 345 44.15 -20.55 0.02
C VAL A 345 42.88 -20.31 0.81
N GLN A 346 42.98 -20.18 2.12
CA GLN A 346 41.88 -19.81 3.00
C GLN A 346 42.12 -18.44 3.59
N THR A 347 41.04 -17.61 3.62
CA THR A 347 41.03 -16.28 4.22
C THR A 347 39.74 -16.16 5.07
N ILE A 348 39.70 -16.99 6.11
CA ILE A 348 38.57 -17.03 7.05
C ILE A 348 39.04 -16.47 8.39
N PRO A 349 38.30 -15.58 9.06
CA PRO A 349 38.67 -15.08 10.38
C PRO A 349 38.66 -16.20 11.42
N MET A 350 39.53 -16.11 12.41
CA MET A 350 39.49 -16.99 13.58
C MET A 350 38.34 -16.59 14.51
N LEU A 351 37.77 -17.58 15.21
CA LEU A 351 36.82 -17.33 16.28
C LEU A 351 37.44 -16.50 17.40
N LYS A 352 36.69 -15.57 17.99
CA LYS A 352 37.16 -14.61 19.01
C LYS A 352 37.66 -15.36 20.19
N ASP A 353 38.11 -16.12 20.64
CA ASP A 353 38.60 -16.79 21.86
C ASP A 353 39.12 -18.23 21.61
N SER A 354 39.32 -18.64 20.34
CA SER A 354 39.88 -19.95 20.01
C SER A 354 40.86 -19.88 18.85
N SER A 355 41.66 -20.92 18.69
CA SER A 355 42.51 -21.12 17.52
C SER A 355 41.75 -21.66 16.32
N ASP A 356 40.44 -21.88 16.46
CA ASP A 356 39.61 -22.49 15.44
C ASP A 356 39.12 -21.45 14.42
N LEU A 357 38.98 -21.87 13.18
CA LEU A 357 38.41 -21.02 12.12
C LEU A 357 36.91 -20.92 12.27
N ASP A 358 36.38 -19.73 11.96
CA ASP A 358 34.92 -19.48 11.93
C ASP A 358 34.35 -19.95 10.58
N ASP A 359 34.54 -21.21 10.23
CA ASP A 359 34.12 -21.83 8.97
C ASP A 359 32.99 -22.85 9.11
N SER A 360 32.39 -22.95 10.31
CA SER A 360 31.25 -23.84 10.55
C SER A 360 30.00 -23.32 9.88
N VAL A 361 29.32 -24.19 9.14
CA VAL A 361 28.06 -23.86 8.44
C VAL A 361 27.17 -25.10 8.38
N THR A 362 25.86 -24.88 8.48
CA THR A 362 24.84 -25.92 8.34
C THR A 362 24.35 -25.97 6.89
N ILE A 363 24.84 -26.97 6.12
CA ILE A 363 24.57 -27.11 4.68
C ILE A 363 24.53 -28.56 4.23
N ASP A 364 24.01 -28.82 3.05
CA ASP A 364 24.18 -30.09 2.37
C ASP A 364 25.60 -30.16 1.74
N ARG A 365 26.45 -30.95 2.35
CA ARG A 365 27.86 -31.19 1.90
C ARG A 365 27.96 -31.65 0.45
N ARG A 366 26.97 -32.41 -0.06
CA ARG A 366 26.96 -32.92 -1.44
C ARG A 366 26.84 -31.77 -2.45
N ARG A 367 26.11 -30.74 -2.12
CA ARG A 367 25.95 -29.55 -2.98
C ARG A 367 27.28 -28.81 -3.14
N VAL A 368 28.05 -28.65 -2.04
CA VAL A 368 29.37 -28.03 -2.09
C VAL A 368 30.37 -28.90 -2.88
N GLU A 369 30.33 -30.22 -2.68
CA GLU A 369 31.15 -31.17 -3.45
C GLU A 369 30.86 -31.05 -4.94
N ARG A 370 29.58 -31.00 -5.36
CA ARG A 370 29.18 -30.86 -6.77
C ARG A 370 29.64 -29.52 -7.36
N ILE A 371 29.46 -28.41 -6.61
CA ILE A 371 29.96 -27.10 -7.03
C ILE A 371 31.46 -27.15 -7.30
N LEU A 372 32.23 -27.57 -6.32
CA LEU A 372 33.68 -27.57 -6.41
C LEU A 372 34.19 -28.49 -7.54
N LEU A 373 33.65 -29.71 -7.66
CA LEU A 373 34.02 -30.63 -8.72
C LEU A 373 33.69 -30.10 -10.11
N ASN A 374 32.50 -29.55 -10.33
CA ASN A 374 32.16 -28.95 -11.61
C ASN A 374 33.09 -27.80 -12.00
N LEU A 375 33.51 -26.97 -11.03
CA LEU A 375 34.45 -25.87 -11.28
C LEU A 375 35.86 -26.37 -11.56
N LEU A 376 36.37 -27.36 -10.81
CA LEU A 376 37.67 -27.94 -11.02
C LEU A 376 37.76 -28.72 -12.35
N GLU A 377 36.71 -29.49 -12.69
CA GLU A 377 36.63 -30.18 -13.99
C GLU A 377 36.52 -29.18 -15.14
N ASN A 378 35.75 -28.11 -14.98
CA ASN A 378 35.68 -27.06 -15.98
C ASN A 378 37.03 -26.36 -16.22
N ALA A 379 37.76 -26.07 -15.14
CA ALA A 379 39.11 -25.52 -15.23
C ALA A 379 40.07 -26.49 -15.96
N ARG A 380 40.00 -27.80 -15.68
CA ARG A 380 40.81 -28.83 -16.34
C ARG A 380 40.45 -28.96 -17.83
N ASP A 381 39.18 -29.04 -18.16
CA ASP A 381 38.72 -29.38 -19.51
C ASP A 381 38.74 -28.17 -20.48
N HIS A 382 38.68 -26.93 -19.93
CA HIS A 382 38.55 -25.69 -20.70
C HIS A 382 39.55 -24.60 -20.33
N GLY A 383 40.06 -24.58 -19.11
CA GLY A 383 40.91 -23.53 -18.56
C GLY A 383 42.43 -23.89 -18.49
N GLY A 384 42.86 -24.98 -19.09
CA GLY A 384 44.28 -25.41 -19.00
C GLY A 384 44.68 -25.90 -17.62
N GLY A 385 43.76 -26.14 -16.72
CA GLY A 385 43.90 -26.59 -15.35
C GLY A 385 43.58 -25.50 -14.31
N ALA A 386 43.09 -25.96 -13.17
CA ALA A 386 42.90 -25.09 -12.02
C ALA A 386 44.25 -24.70 -11.42
N THR A 387 44.46 -23.42 -11.18
CA THR A 387 45.69 -22.87 -10.57
C THR A 387 45.51 -22.61 -9.09
N ARG A 388 44.31 -22.18 -8.66
CA ARG A 388 44.06 -21.84 -7.27
C ARG A 388 42.60 -22.05 -6.90
N VAL A 389 42.35 -22.53 -5.69
CA VAL A 389 41.05 -22.52 -5.01
C VAL A 389 41.15 -21.57 -3.82
N VAL A 390 40.21 -20.64 -3.69
CA VAL A 390 40.20 -19.72 -2.54
C VAL A 390 38.88 -19.86 -1.82
N LEU A 391 38.94 -20.00 -0.50
CA LEU A 391 37.79 -19.96 0.40
C LEU A 391 37.93 -18.76 1.34
N SER A 392 37.00 -17.84 1.30
CA SER A 392 36.98 -16.64 2.14
C SER A 392 35.61 -16.40 2.76
N CYS A 393 35.56 -15.54 3.76
CA CYS A 393 34.31 -15.11 4.39
C CYS A 393 34.16 -13.61 4.19
N VAL A 394 33.03 -13.18 3.59
CA VAL A 394 32.72 -11.78 3.35
C VAL A 394 31.31 -11.55 3.85
N ASP A 395 31.15 -10.69 4.85
CA ASP A 395 29.85 -10.39 5.50
C ASP A 395 29.12 -11.68 5.97
N ALA A 396 27.95 -11.93 5.44
CA ALA A 396 27.11 -13.07 5.74
C ALA A 396 27.29 -14.25 4.77
N TYR A 397 28.36 -14.27 3.98
CA TYR A 397 28.59 -15.29 2.95
C TYR A 397 29.99 -15.88 3.03
N PHE A 398 30.09 -17.19 2.81
CA PHE A 398 31.33 -17.82 2.38
C PHE A 398 31.46 -17.66 0.88
N VAL A 399 32.66 -17.36 0.42
CA VAL A 399 32.99 -17.16 -0.99
C VAL A 399 34.02 -18.22 -1.40
N LEU A 400 33.57 -19.15 -2.23
CA LEU A 400 34.43 -20.19 -2.84
C LEU A 400 34.75 -19.74 -4.27
N SER A 401 36.02 -19.66 -4.61
CA SER A 401 36.44 -19.37 -5.99
C SER A 401 37.46 -20.34 -6.52
N VAL A 402 37.38 -20.62 -7.82
CA VAL A 402 38.35 -21.47 -8.56
C VAL A 402 38.88 -20.63 -9.71
N GLU A 403 40.23 -20.51 -9.76
CA GLU A 403 40.94 -19.79 -10.81
C GLU A 403 41.60 -20.78 -11.77
N ASP A 404 41.59 -20.48 -13.05
CA ASP A 404 42.25 -21.27 -14.10
C ASP A 404 43.33 -20.46 -14.84
N SER A 405 44.08 -21.13 -15.72
CA SER A 405 45.13 -20.55 -16.57
C SER A 405 44.70 -20.35 -18.02
N GLY A 406 43.40 -20.40 -18.30
CA GLY A 406 42.83 -20.27 -19.66
C GLY A 406 42.88 -18.86 -20.24
N GLN A 407 42.17 -18.65 -21.33
CA GLN A 407 42.08 -17.35 -22.02
C GLN A 407 41.10 -16.37 -21.34
N GLY A 408 40.47 -16.76 -20.22
CA GLY A 408 39.43 -16.00 -19.59
C GLY A 408 38.11 -16.01 -20.38
N ILE A 409 37.10 -15.26 -19.91
CA ILE A 409 35.75 -15.22 -20.50
C ILE A 409 35.39 -13.79 -20.83
N ALA A 410 35.00 -13.56 -22.10
CA ALA A 410 34.58 -12.25 -22.58
C ALA A 410 33.36 -11.73 -21.77
N LEU A 411 33.32 -10.42 -21.49
CA LEU A 411 32.23 -9.79 -20.71
C LEU A 411 30.83 -10.10 -21.25
N SER A 412 30.67 -10.19 -22.56
CA SER A 412 29.41 -10.50 -23.22
C SER A 412 28.92 -11.94 -23.04
N GLU A 413 29.81 -12.86 -22.63
CA GLU A 413 29.50 -14.27 -22.45
C GLU A 413 29.29 -14.66 -20.98
N ARG A 414 29.73 -13.83 -20.03
CA ARG A 414 29.75 -14.17 -18.60
C ARG A 414 28.39 -14.53 -17.99
N SER A 415 27.32 -13.88 -18.41
CA SER A 415 25.96 -14.24 -17.97
C SER A 415 25.45 -15.50 -18.65
N ARG A 416 25.82 -15.72 -19.91
CA ARG A 416 25.32 -16.81 -20.72
C ARG A 416 25.94 -18.16 -20.42
N ILE A 417 27.19 -18.20 -19.93
CA ILE A 417 27.88 -19.49 -19.67
C ILE A 417 27.24 -20.30 -18.54
N PHE A 418 26.38 -19.70 -17.71
CA PHE A 418 25.59 -20.40 -16.69
C PHE A 418 24.23 -20.86 -17.19
N GLU A 419 23.86 -20.52 -18.44
CA GLU A 419 22.63 -21.03 -19.06
C GLU A 419 22.84 -22.51 -19.46
N ARG A 420 21.75 -23.30 -19.49
CA ARG A 420 21.77 -24.70 -19.86
C ARG A 420 22.21 -24.87 -21.31
N PHE A 421 23.09 -25.83 -21.55
CA PHE A 421 23.68 -26.13 -22.86
C PHE A 421 24.50 -24.97 -23.47
N ALA A 422 24.79 -23.95 -22.67
CA ALA A 422 25.64 -22.84 -23.13
C ALA A 422 27.09 -23.32 -23.37
N ARG A 423 27.65 -22.85 -24.48
CA ARG A 423 29.06 -23.09 -24.85
C ARG A 423 29.67 -21.76 -25.27
N GLY A 424 30.82 -21.45 -24.69
CA GLY A 424 31.60 -20.27 -25.12
C GLY A 424 32.09 -20.43 -26.57
N THR A 425 32.35 -19.32 -27.22
CA THR A 425 32.83 -19.31 -28.64
C THR A 425 34.15 -20.06 -28.83
N ALA A 426 35.00 -20.06 -27.83
CA ALA A 426 36.26 -20.82 -27.81
C ALA A 426 36.09 -22.36 -27.58
N ALA A 427 34.96 -22.79 -27.05
CA ALA A 427 34.69 -24.15 -26.63
C ALA A 427 33.97 -25.03 -27.68
N ARG A 428 33.81 -24.55 -28.93
CA ARG A 428 33.11 -25.31 -30.01
C ARG A 428 33.68 -26.66 -30.35
N LEU A 429 34.95 -26.89 -29.99
CA LEU A 429 35.65 -28.14 -30.21
C LEU A 429 35.80 -29.00 -28.95
N SER A 430 35.33 -28.56 -27.80
CA SER A 430 35.48 -29.28 -26.54
C SER A 430 34.34 -30.22 -26.19
N THR A 431 34.65 -31.23 -25.37
CA THR A 431 33.84 -32.42 -25.08
C THR A 431 32.73 -32.23 -24.01
N GLY A 432 32.48 -31.02 -23.47
CA GLY A 432 31.58 -30.79 -22.34
C GLY A 432 30.08 -30.86 -22.69
N SER A 433 29.20 -31.21 -21.73
CA SER A 433 27.74 -31.24 -21.85
C SER A 433 27.12 -29.82 -21.92
N GLY A 434 27.81 -28.80 -21.41
CA GLY A 434 27.29 -27.45 -21.24
C GLY A 434 26.28 -27.31 -20.08
N LEU A 435 26.24 -28.29 -19.16
CA LEU A 435 25.35 -28.31 -18.01
C LEU A 435 26.06 -28.03 -16.67
N GLY A 436 27.38 -28.28 -16.59
CA GLY A 436 28.13 -28.19 -15.33
C GLY A 436 28.02 -26.82 -14.65
N LEU A 437 28.15 -25.70 -15.39
CA LEU A 437 28.03 -24.36 -14.81
C LEU A 437 26.56 -24.02 -14.46
N ALA A 438 25.57 -24.53 -15.18
CA ALA A 438 24.18 -24.40 -14.79
C ALA A 438 23.88 -25.14 -13.48
N ILE A 439 24.49 -26.32 -13.27
CA ILE A 439 24.41 -27.07 -12.00
C ILE A 439 25.05 -26.26 -10.86
N VAL A 440 26.23 -25.66 -11.09
CA VAL A 440 26.88 -24.77 -10.12
C VAL A 440 25.97 -23.63 -9.71
N GLN A 441 25.35 -22.96 -10.67
CA GLN A 441 24.41 -21.86 -10.43
C GLN A 441 23.21 -22.30 -9.58
N GLU A 442 22.63 -23.46 -9.87
CA GLU A 442 21.44 -23.94 -9.18
C GLU A 442 21.76 -24.42 -7.76
N HIS A 443 22.87 -25.11 -7.56
CA HIS A 443 23.35 -25.44 -6.20
C HIS A 443 23.70 -24.21 -5.39
N ALA A 444 24.31 -23.18 -5.99
CA ALA A 444 24.60 -21.92 -5.32
C ALA A 444 23.32 -21.23 -4.84
N ARG A 445 22.30 -21.19 -5.70
CA ARG A 445 20.96 -20.64 -5.35
C ARG A 445 20.30 -21.42 -4.21
N SER A 446 20.36 -22.74 -4.25
CA SER A 446 19.82 -23.60 -3.18
C SER A 446 20.54 -23.38 -1.84
N LEU A 447 21.80 -22.96 -1.85
CA LEU A 447 22.57 -22.57 -0.67
C LEU A 447 22.41 -21.09 -0.29
N GLY A 448 21.39 -20.42 -0.84
CA GLY A 448 21.08 -19.01 -0.56
C GLY A 448 22.10 -18.02 -1.11
N GLY A 449 22.93 -18.44 -2.07
CA GLY A 449 23.96 -17.63 -2.71
C GLY A 449 23.77 -17.47 -4.21
N ASN A 450 24.88 -17.21 -4.91
CA ASN A 450 24.93 -17.03 -6.35
C ASN A 450 26.28 -17.46 -6.93
N ALA A 451 26.34 -17.71 -8.25
CA ALA A 451 27.60 -17.96 -8.96
C ALA A 451 27.81 -16.91 -10.06
N HIS A 452 29.05 -16.49 -10.23
CA HIS A 452 29.45 -15.58 -11.31
C HIS A 452 30.91 -15.84 -11.72
N VAL A 453 31.37 -15.18 -12.78
CA VAL A 453 32.73 -15.30 -13.28
C VAL A 453 33.39 -13.94 -13.42
N GLU A 454 34.66 -13.88 -13.02
CA GLU A 454 35.54 -12.73 -13.14
C GLU A 454 36.76 -13.11 -13.96
N ASN A 455 37.64 -12.17 -14.29
CA ASN A 455 38.96 -12.50 -14.82
C ASN A 455 39.91 -12.79 -13.64
N SER A 456 40.69 -13.85 -13.77
CA SER A 456 41.81 -14.08 -12.85
C SER A 456 42.91 -13.03 -13.04
N SER A 457 43.61 -12.73 -11.97
CA SER A 457 44.79 -11.86 -12.01
C SER A 457 45.89 -12.38 -12.91
N THR A 458 45.88 -13.67 -13.20
CA THR A 458 46.87 -14.38 -14.08
C THR A 458 46.43 -14.48 -15.53
N GLY A 459 45.29 -13.92 -15.90
CA GLY A 459 44.77 -13.86 -17.28
C GLY A 459 43.68 -14.90 -17.61
N GLY A 460 43.47 -15.91 -16.78
CA GLY A 460 42.42 -16.93 -16.91
C GLY A 460 41.04 -16.48 -16.41
N ALA A 461 40.12 -17.43 -16.22
CA ALA A 461 38.85 -17.20 -15.57
C ALA A 461 38.95 -17.46 -14.06
N LYS A 462 38.15 -16.71 -13.30
CA LYS A 462 37.91 -16.93 -11.87
C LYS A 462 36.40 -17.11 -11.67
N PHE A 463 36.01 -18.33 -11.39
CA PHE A 463 34.61 -18.62 -11.02
C PHE A 463 34.43 -18.41 -9.54
N VAL A 464 33.38 -17.65 -9.18
CA VAL A 464 33.10 -17.25 -7.79
C VAL A 464 31.73 -17.75 -7.43
N VAL A 465 31.61 -18.44 -6.30
CA VAL A 465 30.36 -18.94 -5.73
C VAL A 465 30.22 -18.42 -4.32
N THR A 466 29.09 -17.78 -4.03
CA THR A 466 28.73 -17.37 -2.69
C THR A 466 27.80 -18.39 -2.05
N ILE A 467 27.98 -18.66 -0.76
CA ILE A 467 27.19 -19.59 0.05
C ILE A 467 26.74 -18.81 1.29
N LYS A 468 25.44 -18.78 1.55
CA LYS A 468 24.93 -18.06 2.72
C LYS A 468 25.38 -18.75 4.01
N ARG A 469 25.96 -17.96 4.91
CA ARG A 469 26.36 -18.42 6.23
C ARG A 469 25.13 -18.61 7.11
N THR A 470 24.73 -19.86 7.35
CA THR A 470 23.69 -20.19 8.30
C THR A 470 24.37 -20.60 9.59
N VAL A 471 24.40 -19.71 10.57
CA VAL A 471 24.93 -20.03 11.90
C VAL A 471 23.98 -21.02 12.58
N PRO A 472 24.46 -22.16 13.14
CA PRO A 472 23.60 -23.02 13.94
C PRO A 472 23.06 -22.19 15.12
N THR A 473 21.76 -22.02 15.22
CA THR A 473 21.12 -21.55 16.45
C THR A 473 21.13 -22.69 17.43
N TRP A 474 22.06 -22.66 18.36
CA TRP A 474 22.04 -23.55 19.52
C TRP A 474 20.92 -23.03 20.44
N GLU A 475 19.74 -23.65 20.39
CA GLU A 475 18.78 -23.62 21.49
C GLU A 475 19.16 -24.67 22.54
#